data_c66800f6164182fe8c0cd3e96e766d99
#
_entry.id   c66800f6164182fe8c0cd3e96e766d99
#
_cell.length_a   1.000
_cell.length_b   1.000
_cell.length_c   1.000
_cell.angle_alpha   90.00
_cell.angle_beta   90.00
_cell.angle_gamma   90.00
#
_symmetry.space_group_name_H-M   'P 1'
#
loop_
_entity.id
_entity.type
_entity.pdbx_description
1 polymer ?
#
loop_
_entity_poly.entity_id
_entity_poly.type
_entity_poly.pdbx_seq_one_letter_code
_entity_poly.pdbx_strand_id
1 'polypeptide(L)'
;VTSSGCMGLAMQRELMEGMRDDPREEIVPVEPIVQAHIFAQNECILPGTESYSQETDCYSNESVILVDETVSKMLLDFSVSFEWSSTVGEFLGNNTDELRFVEITLLKPNGDKCWEYLATSSVGQMALELRSESDCTISIGNSSGFTNGNWVLQVRARGYALSAPIDTLSFEDEFRVSLWVTKKCIVFPEIHADGECTFSSELE
;
A
#
# COMPACT_ATOMS: atom_id res chain seq x y z
N VAL A 1 30.32 -50.41 35.97
CA VAL A 1 30.94 -49.39 35.19
C VAL A 1 29.86 -48.43 34.72
N THR A 2 29.68 -47.46 35.41
CA THR A 2 29.30 -46.05 35.38
C THR A 2 28.66 -45.51 34.13
N SER A 3 27.34 -45.31 34.17
CA SER A 3 26.52 -44.51 33.27
C SER A 3 26.47 -43.02 33.68
N SER A 4 27.58 -42.46 34.16
CA SER A 4 27.66 -41.07 34.60
C SER A 4 27.65 -40.05 33.46
N GLY A 5 27.88 -40.45 32.22
CA GLY A 5 28.00 -39.51 31.08
C GLY A 5 26.68 -38.97 30.58
N CYS A 6 25.59 -39.74 30.65
CA CYS A 6 24.30 -39.30 30.11
C CYS A 6 23.56 -38.31 31.02
N MET A 7 23.68 -38.42 32.34
CA MET A 7 23.03 -37.48 33.25
C MET A 7 23.66 -36.07 33.19
N GLY A 8 24.99 -36.00 33.01
CA GLY A 8 25.66 -34.70 32.89
C GLY A 8 25.23 -33.91 31.65
N LEU A 9 25.05 -34.59 30.51
CA LEU A 9 24.59 -33.97 29.29
C LEU A 9 23.11 -33.53 29.36
N ALA A 10 22.25 -34.30 30.01
CA ALA A 10 20.86 -33.94 30.24
C ALA A 10 20.72 -32.70 31.13
N MET A 11 21.44 -32.68 32.29
CA MET A 11 21.45 -31.50 33.15
C MET A 11 22.03 -30.26 32.47
N GLN A 12 23.06 -30.42 31.64
CA GLN A 12 23.67 -29.31 30.93
C GLN A 12 22.73 -28.76 29.87
N ARG A 13 21.94 -29.63 29.20
CA ARG A 13 20.91 -29.24 28.23
C ARG A 13 19.78 -28.49 28.93
N GLU A 14 19.25 -28.99 30.04
CA GLU A 14 18.20 -28.32 30.81
C GLU A 14 18.67 -26.96 31.36
N LEU A 15 19.94 -26.87 31.79
CA LEU A 15 20.50 -25.60 32.23
C LEU A 15 20.61 -24.57 31.06
N MET A 16 21.02 -25.04 29.90
CA MET A 16 21.12 -24.19 28.71
C MET A 16 19.73 -23.78 28.20
N GLU A 17 18.73 -24.69 28.24
CA GLU A 17 17.36 -24.38 27.90
C GLU A 17 16.73 -23.37 28.88
N GLY A 18 17.06 -23.45 30.18
CA GLY A 18 16.63 -22.50 31.20
C GLY A 18 17.34 -21.14 31.15
N MET A 19 18.41 -21.00 30.37
CA MET A 19 19.13 -19.75 30.15
C MET A 19 18.76 -19.08 28.83
N ARG A 20 17.90 -19.72 28.04
CA ARG A 20 17.38 -19.14 26.80
C ARG A 20 16.37 -18.06 27.12
N ASP A 21 16.50 -16.93 26.46
CA ASP A 21 15.46 -15.92 26.46
C ASP A 21 14.24 -16.41 25.65
N ASP A 22 13.05 -16.15 26.16
CA ASP A 22 11.82 -16.52 25.47
C ASP A 22 11.71 -15.80 24.12
N PRO A 23 11.27 -16.49 23.07
CA PRO A 23 10.95 -15.84 21.80
C PRO A 23 9.91 -14.75 22.02
N ARG A 24 10.10 -13.60 21.40
CA ARG A 24 9.17 -12.47 21.49
C ARG A 24 8.58 -12.14 20.14
N GLU A 25 7.30 -11.80 20.13
CA GLU A 25 6.62 -11.30 18.94
C GLU A 25 6.96 -9.82 18.74
N GLU A 26 7.42 -9.48 17.54
CA GLU A 26 7.62 -8.10 17.10
C GLU A 26 6.75 -7.80 15.88
N ILE A 27 6.48 -6.51 15.67
CA ILE A 27 5.68 -6.03 14.55
C ILE A 27 6.58 -5.16 13.67
N VAL A 28 6.81 -5.61 12.44
CA VAL A 28 7.74 -4.95 11.52
C VAL A 28 7.03 -4.51 10.24
N PRO A 29 7.34 -3.33 9.72
CA PRO A 29 6.86 -2.91 8.41
C PRO A 29 7.62 -3.67 7.31
N VAL A 30 6.89 -4.09 6.29
CA VAL A 30 7.44 -4.65 5.07
C VAL A 30 7.67 -3.51 4.06
N GLU A 31 8.54 -3.73 3.08
CA GLU A 31 8.78 -2.75 2.02
C GLU A 31 7.47 -2.27 1.38
N PRO A 32 7.23 -0.96 1.28
CA PRO A 32 5.97 -0.44 0.77
C PRO A 32 5.84 -0.66 -0.73
N ILE A 33 4.62 -0.92 -1.16
CA ILE A 33 4.24 -0.81 -2.56
C ILE A 33 3.96 0.65 -2.85
N VAL A 34 4.67 1.21 -3.82
CA VAL A 34 4.51 2.61 -4.22
C VAL A 34 4.09 2.68 -5.68
N GLN A 35 2.99 3.37 -5.92
CA GLN A 35 2.54 3.81 -7.24
C GLN A 35 2.56 5.33 -7.26
N ALA A 36 3.38 5.92 -8.13
CA ALA A 36 3.48 7.36 -8.28
C ALA A 36 3.60 7.69 -9.76
N HIS A 37 3.01 8.79 -10.16
CA HIS A 37 3.03 9.24 -11.54
C HIS A 37 2.98 10.76 -11.61
N ILE A 38 3.77 11.32 -12.51
CA ILE A 38 3.75 12.72 -12.92
C ILE A 38 3.31 12.72 -14.38
N PHE A 39 2.20 13.33 -14.67
CA PHE A 39 1.67 13.35 -16.04
C PHE A 39 2.55 14.20 -16.96
N ALA A 40 2.92 13.63 -18.10
CA ALA A 40 3.70 14.34 -19.10
C ALA A 40 2.79 15.10 -20.11
N GLN A 41 3.38 16.09 -20.78
CA GLN A 41 2.68 16.79 -21.85
C GLN A 41 2.27 15.84 -22.97
N ASN A 42 1.01 15.88 -23.41
CA ASN A 42 0.40 15.03 -24.43
C ASN A 42 0.27 13.53 -24.03
N GLU A 43 0.49 13.16 -22.80
CA GLU A 43 0.24 11.80 -22.30
C GLU A 43 -1.27 11.50 -22.31
N CYS A 44 -2.06 12.44 -21.81
CA CYS A 44 -3.51 12.38 -21.89
C CYS A 44 -4.03 13.25 -23.05
N ILE A 45 -5.01 12.73 -23.76
CA ILE A 45 -5.66 13.48 -24.85
C ILE A 45 -6.59 14.52 -24.23
N LEU A 46 -6.33 15.79 -24.52
CA LEU A 46 -7.14 16.90 -24.03
C LEU A 46 -8.57 16.84 -24.58
N PRO A 47 -9.58 17.21 -23.77
CA PRO A 47 -10.95 17.36 -24.22
C PRO A 47 -11.06 18.33 -25.40
N GLY A 48 -11.93 18.01 -26.35
CA GLY A 48 -12.15 18.85 -27.53
C GLY A 48 -11.27 18.51 -28.73
N THR A 49 -10.38 17.53 -28.64
CA THR A 49 -9.69 16.96 -29.79
C THR A 49 -10.52 15.83 -30.42
N GLU A 50 -10.37 15.58 -31.71
CA GLU A 50 -11.11 14.51 -32.42
C GLU A 50 -10.84 13.10 -31.86
N SER A 51 -9.72 12.93 -31.14
CA SER A 51 -9.29 11.66 -30.55
C SER A 51 -9.70 11.51 -29.08
N TYR A 52 -10.40 12.49 -28.50
CA TYR A 52 -10.82 12.43 -27.10
C TYR A 52 -11.87 11.35 -26.87
N SER A 53 -11.60 10.45 -25.94
CA SER A 53 -12.55 9.48 -25.41
C SER A 53 -12.68 9.68 -23.91
N GLN A 54 -13.89 9.87 -23.43
CA GLN A 54 -14.18 10.10 -21.99
C GLN A 54 -13.84 8.89 -21.12
N GLU A 55 -13.75 7.70 -21.72
CA GLU A 55 -13.48 6.44 -21.01
C GLU A 55 -11.98 6.08 -20.94
N THR A 56 -11.09 6.90 -21.51
CA THR A 56 -9.68 6.55 -21.57
C THR A 56 -8.94 7.01 -20.31
N ASP A 57 -8.54 6.08 -19.46
CA ASP A 57 -7.58 6.33 -18.42
C ASP A 57 -6.21 6.55 -19.04
N CYS A 58 -5.46 7.52 -18.54
CA CYS A 58 -4.09 7.75 -19.02
C CYS A 58 -3.09 6.92 -18.22
N TYR A 59 -3.45 6.63 -16.98
CA TYR A 59 -2.69 5.76 -16.08
C TYR A 59 -3.62 4.70 -15.52
N SER A 60 -3.19 3.45 -15.60
CA SER A 60 -3.84 2.32 -14.93
C SER A 60 -2.78 1.32 -14.52
N ASN A 61 -2.69 1.03 -13.23
CA ASN A 61 -1.74 0.06 -12.70
C ASN A 61 -2.35 -0.72 -11.54
N GLU A 62 -1.92 -1.97 -11.42
CA GLU A 62 -2.32 -2.88 -10.36
C GLU A 62 -1.08 -3.44 -9.67
N SER A 63 -1.10 -3.47 -8.35
CA SER A 63 -0.05 -4.07 -7.54
C SER A 63 -0.64 -5.12 -6.63
N VAL A 64 -0.08 -6.32 -6.67
CA VAL A 64 -0.52 -7.45 -5.86
C VAL A 64 0.22 -7.48 -4.54
N ILE A 65 -0.52 -7.68 -3.46
CA ILE A 65 -0.03 -7.77 -2.09
C ILE A 65 -0.39 -9.16 -1.57
N LEU A 66 0.61 -9.96 -1.24
CA LEU A 66 0.37 -11.23 -0.56
C LEU A 66 0.10 -10.98 0.93
N VAL A 67 -1.12 -11.27 1.32
CA VAL A 67 -1.58 -11.19 2.70
C VAL A 67 -1.68 -12.60 3.26
N ASP A 68 -0.99 -12.84 4.35
CA ASP A 68 -1.00 -14.07 5.13
C ASP A 68 -1.44 -13.78 6.58
N GLU A 69 -1.47 -14.79 7.41
CA GLU A 69 -1.89 -14.68 8.81
C GLU A 69 -0.97 -13.81 9.69
N THR A 70 0.23 -13.48 9.19
CA THR A 70 1.18 -12.63 9.92
C THR A 70 0.85 -11.14 9.75
N VAL A 71 0.03 -10.78 8.76
CA VAL A 71 -0.34 -9.38 8.52
C VAL A 71 -1.22 -8.86 9.64
N SER A 72 -0.72 -7.83 10.33
CA SER A 72 -1.40 -7.19 11.45
C SER A 72 -2.05 -5.87 11.10
N LYS A 73 -1.52 -5.18 10.07
CA LYS A 73 -1.99 -3.85 9.68
C LYS A 73 -1.61 -3.53 8.24
N MET A 74 -2.48 -2.78 7.56
CA MET A 74 -2.20 -2.09 6.31
C MET A 74 -2.37 -0.59 6.50
N LEU A 75 -1.43 0.19 5.98
CA LEU A 75 -1.51 1.65 5.98
C LEU A 75 -1.40 2.13 4.54
N LEU A 76 -2.47 2.69 4.04
CA LEU A 76 -2.53 3.35 2.74
C LEU A 76 -2.32 4.84 2.93
N ASP A 77 -1.27 5.37 2.32
CA ASP A 77 -0.91 6.79 2.34
C ASP A 77 -0.92 7.32 0.91
N PHE A 78 -1.59 8.44 0.66
CA PHE A 78 -1.69 9.00 -0.68
C PHE A 78 -1.77 10.52 -0.68
N SER A 79 -1.32 11.10 -1.79
CA SER A 79 -1.45 12.51 -2.12
C SER A 79 -1.74 12.68 -3.60
N VAL A 80 -2.50 13.71 -3.94
CA VAL A 80 -2.84 14.08 -5.31
C VAL A 80 -2.66 15.58 -5.46
N SER A 81 -1.91 16.00 -6.46
CA SER A 81 -1.71 17.41 -6.80
C SER A 81 -2.23 17.64 -8.21
N PHE A 82 -3.30 18.43 -8.31
CA PHE A 82 -3.81 18.96 -9.56
C PHE A 82 -3.48 20.45 -9.60
N GLU A 83 -2.41 20.77 -10.29
CA GLU A 83 -2.00 22.15 -10.45
C GLU A 83 -2.99 22.90 -11.35
N TRP A 84 -3.18 24.18 -11.08
CA TRP A 84 -4.02 25.09 -11.89
C TRP A 84 -5.50 24.68 -12.07
N SER A 85 -6.07 23.98 -11.10
CA SER A 85 -7.47 23.54 -11.15
C SER A 85 -8.46 24.70 -11.41
N SER A 86 -8.22 25.90 -10.89
CA SER A 86 -9.09 27.05 -11.07
C SER A 86 -8.98 27.67 -12.46
N THR A 87 -7.79 27.77 -13.03
CA THR A 87 -7.56 28.41 -14.34
C THR A 87 -7.89 27.49 -15.50
N VAL A 88 -7.59 26.20 -15.36
CA VAL A 88 -7.97 25.20 -16.36
C VAL A 88 -9.50 25.00 -16.38
N GLY A 89 -10.17 25.14 -15.24
CA GLY A 89 -11.62 25.13 -15.14
C GLY A 89 -12.29 26.25 -15.92
N GLU A 90 -11.72 27.45 -15.93
CA GLU A 90 -12.23 28.57 -16.73
C GLU A 90 -12.04 28.34 -18.24
N PHE A 91 -10.96 27.65 -18.64
CA PHE A 91 -10.67 27.38 -20.06
C PHE A 91 -11.45 26.18 -20.63
N LEU A 92 -11.65 25.14 -19.83
CA LEU A 92 -12.28 23.88 -20.28
C LEU A 92 -13.77 23.77 -19.95
N GLY A 93 -14.34 24.78 -19.25
CA GLY A 93 -15.73 24.76 -18.79
C GLY A 93 -15.90 24.10 -17.44
N ASN A 94 -17.10 24.17 -16.86
CA ASN A 94 -17.39 23.80 -15.47
C ASN A 94 -17.31 22.30 -15.14
N ASN A 95 -16.83 21.44 -16.03
CA ASN A 95 -16.78 19.98 -15.85
C ASN A 95 -15.34 19.47 -15.61
N THR A 96 -14.49 20.23 -14.94
CA THR A 96 -13.10 19.82 -14.67
C THR A 96 -13.01 18.57 -13.82
N ASP A 97 -13.98 18.32 -12.95
CA ASP A 97 -14.02 17.14 -12.07
C ASP A 97 -14.19 15.83 -12.86
N GLU A 98 -14.79 15.88 -14.05
CA GLU A 98 -14.91 14.73 -14.95
C GLU A 98 -13.65 14.53 -15.82
N LEU A 99 -12.79 15.52 -15.88
CA LEU A 99 -11.62 15.54 -16.77
C LEU A 99 -10.35 15.08 -16.09
N ARG A 100 -10.25 15.26 -14.77
CA ARG A 100 -9.11 14.92 -13.93
C ARG A 100 -9.58 14.06 -12.77
N PHE A 101 -8.92 12.95 -12.55
CA PHE A 101 -9.21 12.13 -11.40
C PHE A 101 -8.03 11.21 -11.04
N VAL A 102 -7.99 10.81 -9.80
CA VAL A 102 -7.21 9.66 -9.31
C VAL A 102 -8.17 8.78 -8.52
N GLU A 103 -8.42 7.59 -9.02
CA GLU A 103 -9.22 6.55 -8.37
C GLU A 103 -8.28 5.51 -7.78
N ILE A 104 -8.40 5.29 -6.49
CA ILE A 104 -7.60 4.32 -5.73
C ILE A 104 -8.55 3.28 -5.18
N THR A 105 -8.34 2.02 -5.50
CA THR A 105 -9.18 0.92 -5.06
C THR A 105 -8.34 -0.17 -4.40
N LEU A 106 -8.75 -0.63 -3.23
CA LEU A 106 -8.18 -1.79 -2.57
C LEU A 106 -9.17 -2.97 -2.66
N LEU A 107 -8.74 -4.02 -3.37
CA LEU A 107 -9.54 -5.22 -3.61
C LEU A 107 -9.08 -6.36 -2.69
N LYS A 108 -10.05 -7.13 -2.18
CA LYS A 108 -9.85 -8.38 -1.46
C LYS A 108 -9.48 -9.53 -2.42
N PRO A 109 -8.99 -10.66 -1.92
CA PRO A 109 -8.66 -11.82 -2.75
C PRO A 109 -9.83 -12.39 -3.57
N ASN A 110 -11.07 -12.17 -3.12
CA ASN A 110 -12.28 -12.58 -3.84
C ASN A 110 -12.75 -11.57 -4.89
N GLY A 111 -12.04 -10.46 -5.06
CA GLY A 111 -12.36 -9.37 -5.99
C GLY A 111 -13.31 -8.31 -5.43
N ASP A 112 -13.82 -8.48 -4.21
CA ASP A 112 -14.68 -7.47 -3.58
C ASP A 112 -13.86 -6.22 -3.22
N LYS A 113 -14.45 -5.04 -3.40
CA LYS A 113 -13.83 -3.80 -2.96
C LYS A 113 -13.85 -3.70 -1.43
N CYS A 114 -12.69 -3.52 -0.82
CA CYS A 114 -12.57 -3.18 0.58
C CYS A 114 -12.72 -1.68 0.78
N TRP A 115 -12.02 -0.90 -0.02
CA TRP A 115 -12.00 0.55 0.06
C TRP A 115 -11.78 1.17 -1.32
N GLU A 116 -12.32 2.35 -1.51
CA GLU A 116 -12.21 3.13 -2.73
C GLU A 116 -12.19 4.62 -2.41
N TYR A 117 -11.40 5.35 -3.13
CA TYR A 117 -11.35 6.80 -3.06
C TYR A 117 -11.21 7.40 -4.46
N LEU A 118 -12.01 8.39 -4.75
CA LEU A 118 -11.96 9.16 -6.00
C LEU A 118 -11.57 10.60 -5.67
N ALA A 119 -10.37 11.00 -6.07
CA ALA A 119 -9.92 12.38 -5.99
C ALA A 119 -10.21 13.07 -7.31
N THR A 120 -10.99 14.13 -7.30
CA THR A 120 -11.26 15.03 -8.45
C THR A 120 -10.68 16.43 -8.23
N SER A 121 -10.07 16.66 -7.08
CA SER A 121 -9.34 17.88 -6.71
C SER A 121 -8.07 17.52 -5.97
N SER A 122 -7.16 18.49 -5.82
CA SER A 122 -5.94 18.27 -5.07
C SER A 122 -6.23 17.84 -3.64
N VAL A 123 -5.56 16.79 -3.22
CA VAL A 123 -5.66 16.20 -1.87
C VAL A 123 -4.27 16.21 -1.28
N GLY A 124 -4.11 16.86 -0.14
CA GLY A 124 -2.89 16.77 0.65
C GLY A 124 -2.66 15.33 1.12
N GLN A 125 -1.59 15.12 1.86
CA GLN A 125 -1.29 13.79 2.38
C GLN A 125 -2.44 13.26 3.25
N MET A 126 -3.00 12.14 2.86
CA MET A 126 -4.04 11.41 3.59
C MET A 126 -3.55 9.99 3.89
N ALA A 127 -3.95 9.49 5.05
CA ALA A 127 -3.61 8.14 5.48
C ALA A 127 -4.87 7.40 5.93
N LEU A 128 -4.98 6.14 5.50
CA LEU A 128 -6.01 5.18 5.93
C LEU A 128 -5.32 4.00 6.58
N GLU A 129 -5.66 3.73 7.82
CA GLU A 129 -5.18 2.56 8.56
C GLU A 129 -6.28 1.49 8.62
N LEU A 130 -5.95 0.28 8.17
CA LEU A 130 -6.79 -0.91 8.27
C LEU A 130 -6.09 -1.91 9.21
N ARG A 131 -6.80 -2.40 10.22
CA ARG A 131 -6.33 -3.44 11.17
C ARG A 131 -7.01 -4.78 10.95
N SER A 132 -8.09 -4.77 10.20
CA SER A 132 -8.85 -5.97 9.83
C SER A 132 -9.82 -5.64 8.70
N GLU A 133 -10.48 -6.66 8.15
CA GLU A 133 -11.53 -6.45 7.16
C GLU A 133 -12.77 -5.71 7.69
N SER A 134 -12.94 -5.62 9.01
CA SER A 134 -14.01 -4.80 9.59
C SER A 134 -13.81 -3.30 9.35
N ASP A 135 -12.60 -2.87 9.03
CA ASP A 135 -12.28 -1.49 8.72
C ASP A 135 -12.53 -1.15 7.23
N CYS A 136 -12.89 -2.14 6.41
CA CYS A 136 -13.32 -1.91 5.04
C CYS A 136 -14.59 -1.07 4.98
N THR A 137 -14.63 -0.04 4.16
CA THR A 137 -15.78 0.88 4.08
C THR A 137 -16.87 0.41 3.12
N ILE A 138 -16.52 -0.42 2.14
CA ILE A 138 -17.44 -0.86 1.08
C ILE A 138 -17.98 -2.26 1.37
N SER A 139 -17.08 -3.21 1.58
CA SER A 139 -17.44 -4.60 1.85
C SER A 139 -16.93 -4.99 3.23
N ILE A 140 -17.72 -4.70 4.25
CA ILE A 140 -17.36 -4.96 5.65
C ILE A 140 -17.31 -6.47 5.88
N GLY A 141 -16.16 -6.96 6.33
CA GLY A 141 -15.99 -8.32 6.81
C GLY A 141 -16.31 -8.44 8.31
N ASN A 142 -16.62 -9.65 8.76
CA ASN A 142 -16.81 -9.92 10.18
C ASN A 142 -15.59 -10.58 10.82
N SER A 143 -14.42 -10.51 10.16
CA SER A 143 -13.19 -11.12 10.65
C SER A 143 -12.41 -10.16 11.53
N SER A 144 -11.70 -10.71 12.53
CA SER A 144 -10.77 -9.97 13.38
C SER A 144 -9.38 -9.76 12.73
N GLY A 145 -9.23 -10.11 11.46
CA GLY A 145 -8.00 -10.03 10.69
C GLY A 145 -8.31 -9.83 9.20
N PHE A 146 -7.33 -10.14 8.37
CA PHE A 146 -7.46 -10.08 6.91
C PHE A 146 -7.61 -11.49 6.33
N THR A 147 -8.40 -11.62 5.27
CA THR A 147 -8.45 -12.87 4.49
C THR A 147 -7.12 -13.10 3.79
N ASN A 148 -6.56 -14.29 3.97
CA ASN A 148 -5.32 -14.70 3.30
C ASN A 148 -5.51 -14.73 1.77
N GLY A 149 -4.48 -14.31 1.06
CA GLY A 149 -4.45 -14.35 -0.39
C GLY A 149 -3.92 -13.08 -1.02
N ASN A 150 -4.15 -12.95 -2.32
CA ASN A 150 -3.69 -11.82 -3.10
C ASN A 150 -4.69 -10.66 -3.02
N TRP A 151 -4.32 -9.64 -2.28
CA TRP A 151 -4.99 -8.35 -2.32
C TRP A 151 -4.44 -7.51 -3.46
N VAL A 152 -5.23 -6.62 -4.02
CA VAL A 152 -4.81 -5.80 -5.17
C VAL A 152 -5.04 -4.33 -4.86
N LEU A 153 -3.96 -3.55 -4.96
CA LEU A 153 -4.03 -2.09 -5.00
C LEU A 153 -4.11 -1.67 -6.47
N GLN A 154 -5.26 -1.18 -6.88
CA GLN A 154 -5.52 -0.66 -8.22
C GLN A 154 -5.56 0.86 -8.17
N VAL A 155 -4.82 1.51 -9.08
CA VAL A 155 -4.85 2.96 -9.27
C VAL A 155 -5.15 3.26 -10.73
N ARG A 156 -6.19 4.05 -10.96
CA ARG A 156 -6.57 4.58 -12.27
C ARG A 156 -6.55 6.10 -12.19
N ALA A 157 -5.97 6.75 -13.18
CA ALA A 157 -5.85 8.19 -13.11
C ALA A 157 -5.89 8.86 -14.48
N ARG A 158 -6.31 10.10 -14.47
CA ARG A 158 -6.23 11.04 -15.58
C ARG A 158 -5.78 12.38 -15.04
N GLY A 159 -4.74 12.91 -15.63
CA GLY A 159 -4.17 14.21 -15.32
C GLY A 159 -3.54 14.82 -16.56
N TYR A 160 -3.11 16.04 -16.47
CA TYR A 160 -2.54 16.78 -17.58
C TYR A 160 -1.29 17.53 -17.17
N ALA A 161 -0.44 17.80 -18.16
CA ALA A 161 0.66 18.72 -18.02
C ALA A 161 0.69 19.68 -19.21
N LEU A 162 1.14 20.88 -18.95
CA LEU A 162 1.40 21.90 -19.96
C LEU A 162 2.78 22.50 -19.73
N SER A 163 3.63 22.48 -20.73
CA SER A 163 4.89 23.21 -20.74
C SER A 163 4.73 24.44 -21.63
N ALA A 164 4.75 25.61 -21.04
CA ALA A 164 4.63 26.88 -21.75
C ALA A 164 6.01 27.56 -21.82
N PRO A 165 6.23 28.46 -22.82
CA PRO A 165 7.47 29.23 -22.89
C PRO A 165 7.71 30.16 -21.69
N ILE A 166 6.66 30.39 -20.91
CA ILE A 166 6.68 31.19 -19.68
C ILE A 166 6.42 30.24 -18.53
N ASP A 167 7.36 30.08 -17.61
CA ASP A 167 7.29 29.13 -16.48
C ASP A 167 6.03 29.28 -15.63
N THR A 168 5.50 30.50 -15.52
CA THR A 168 4.26 30.77 -14.77
C THR A 168 3.00 30.15 -15.38
N LEU A 169 3.06 29.66 -16.61
CA LEU A 169 1.96 28.98 -17.31
C LEU A 169 2.18 27.46 -17.43
N SER A 170 3.30 26.97 -16.95
CA SER A 170 3.58 25.54 -16.92
C SER A 170 2.95 24.89 -15.68
N PHE A 171 2.39 23.71 -15.84
CA PHE A 171 1.84 22.92 -14.75
C PHE A 171 1.96 21.42 -15.07
N GLU A 172 1.96 20.62 -14.03
CA GLU A 172 1.89 19.16 -14.13
C GLU A 172 1.05 18.60 -12.99
N ASP A 173 0.19 17.66 -13.34
CA ASP A 173 -0.58 16.92 -12.37
C ASP A 173 0.25 15.73 -11.91
N GLU A 174 0.16 15.41 -10.63
CA GLU A 174 0.88 14.27 -10.05
C GLU A 174 0.07 13.58 -8.96
N PHE A 175 0.39 12.32 -8.73
CA PHE A 175 -0.09 11.61 -7.56
C PHE A 175 0.98 10.66 -7.01
N ARG A 176 0.82 10.32 -5.74
CA ARG A 176 1.58 9.28 -5.06
C ARG A 176 0.65 8.47 -4.16
N VAL A 177 0.71 7.16 -4.29
CA VAL A 177 0.00 6.19 -3.45
C VAL A 177 1.02 5.21 -2.90
N SER A 178 1.03 5.00 -1.60
CA SER A 178 1.93 4.06 -0.93
C SER A 178 1.12 3.15 -0.01
N LEU A 179 1.28 1.85 -0.15
CA LEU A 179 0.67 0.87 0.74
C LEU A 179 1.75 0.16 1.55
N TRP A 180 1.70 0.37 2.85
CA TRP A 180 2.56 -0.26 3.83
C TRP A 180 1.83 -1.44 4.46
N VAL A 181 2.48 -2.59 4.51
CA VAL A 181 2.00 -3.77 5.22
C VAL A 181 2.88 -3.99 6.44
N THR A 182 2.25 -4.23 7.57
CA THR A 182 2.95 -4.52 8.82
C THR A 182 2.66 -5.96 9.19
N LYS A 183 3.71 -6.73 9.43
CA LYS A 183 3.64 -8.16 9.75
C LYS A 183 4.15 -8.44 11.16
N LYS A 184 3.61 -9.49 11.76
CA LYS A 184 4.12 -10.08 12.99
C LYS A 184 5.24 -11.03 12.65
N CYS A 185 6.33 -10.96 13.40
CA CYS A 185 7.45 -11.88 13.31
C CYS A 185 7.95 -12.27 14.69
N ILE A 186 8.70 -13.34 14.76
CA ILE A 186 9.25 -13.89 15.99
C ILE A 186 10.74 -13.58 16.03
N VAL A 187 11.16 -12.90 17.09
CA VAL A 187 12.57 -12.68 17.39
C VAL A 187 13.05 -13.77 18.37
N PHE A 188 14.07 -14.47 17.97
CA PHE A 188 14.81 -15.38 18.80
C PHE A 188 16.12 -14.68 19.23
N PRO A 189 16.24 -14.17 20.46
CA PRO A 189 17.35 -13.28 20.85
C PRO A 189 18.74 -13.89 20.67
N GLU A 190 18.82 -15.24 20.63
CA GLU A 190 20.09 -15.96 20.47
C GLU A 190 20.54 -16.13 19.02
N ILE A 191 19.63 -15.92 18.06
CA ILE A 191 19.86 -16.20 16.63
C ILE A 191 19.81 -14.93 15.82
N HIS A 192 18.90 -14.01 16.18
CA HIS A 192 18.67 -12.80 15.44
C HIS A 192 19.51 -11.63 15.96
N ALA A 193 20.14 -10.91 15.05
CA ALA A 193 20.73 -9.62 15.35
C ALA A 193 19.63 -8.55 15.53
N ASP A 194 20.02 -7.36 16.01
CA ASP A 194 19.09 -6.25 16.19
C ASP A 194 18.35 -5.92 14.90
N GLY A 195 17.02 -6.00 14.94
CA GLY A 195 16.15 -5.72 13.79
C GLY A 195 15.88 -6.92 12.86
N GLU A 196 16.43 -8.10 13.15
CA GLU A 196 16.13 -9.34 12.44
C GLU A 196 15.02 -10.13 13.15
N CYS A 197 14.16 -10.80 12.38
CA CYS A 197 13.14 -11.70 12.89
C CYS A 197 12.71 -12.71 11.82
N THR A 198 12.08 -13.80 12.24
CA THR A 198 11.53 -14.83 11.35
C THR A 198 10.02 -14.72 11.29
N PHE A 199 9.44 -14.70 10.10
CA PHE A 199 7.99 -14.76 9.94
C PHE A 199 7.47 -16.18 10.19
N SER A 200 6.28 -16.30 10.77
CA SER A 200 5.72 -17.62 11.11
C SER A 200 5.51 -18.51 9.89
N SER A 201 5.30 -17.91 8.72
CA SER A 201 5.21 -18.64 7.44
C SER A 201 6.52 -19.30 6.98
N GLU A 202 7.64 -18.96 7.59
CA GLU A 202 8.97 -19.56 7.29
C GLU A 202 9.34 -20.68 8.26
N LEU A 203 8.50 -20.93 9.28
CA LEU A 203 8.74 -21.95 10.31
C LEU A 203 8.03 -23.28 10.02
N GLU A 204 7.20 -23.36 8.97
CA GLU A 204 6.56 -24.58 8.48
C GLU A 204 7.40 -25.25 7.37
#